data_66aebb596ac25945c372262d77ab1d3e
#
_entry.id   66aebb596ac25945c372262d77ab1d3e
#
_cell.length_a   1.000
_cell.length_b   1.000
_cell.length_c   1.000
_cell.angle_alpha   90.00
_cell.angle_beta   90.00
_cell.angle_gamma   90.00
#
_symmetry.space_group_name_H-M   'P 1'
#
loop_
_entity.id
_entity.type
_entity.pdbx_description
1 polymer ?
#
loop_
_entity_poly.entity_id
_entity_poly.type
_entity_poly.pdbx_seq_one_letter_code
_entity_poly.pdbx_strand_id
1 'polypeptide(L)'
;AIAGVRASSASNTKIILHLDMGGQNSLYTWFFGGLLTVSPNLDFDVFGLSYYPMWHGTMEGLQYNINYLASTYGKEVCIVETAYAWTTEDGDGVGNVFISGDEEVGGYPATVEGQFAFMNDLESVILNVPNDKGLGYFYWEPEWLPVENGTYATDAGVAYKNDTYTPCNTWDNMTLFDFNGSALSSIKVLNQPAENL
;
A
#
# COMPACT_ATOMS: atom_id res chain seq x y z
N ALA A 1 11.27 18.12 -10.25
CA ALA A 1 10.46 17.96 -9.01
C ALA A 1 11.36 17.99 -7.78
N ILE A 2 12.35 17.06 -7.59
CA ILE A 2 13.21 16.94 -6.38
C ILE A 2 13.89 18.26 -6.00
N ALA A 3 14.60 18.90 -6.94
CA ALA A 3 15.25 20.18 -6.68
C ALA A 3 14.28 21.30 -6.22
N GLY A 4 13.06 21.29 -6.73
CA GLY A 4 12.01 22.22 -6.29
C GLY A 4 11.57 21.96 -4.85
N VAL A 5 11.40 20.71 -4.46
CA VAL A 5 11.08 20.33 -3.07
C VAL A 5 12.20 20.76 -2.13
N ARG A 6 13.46 20.44 -2.45
CA ARG A 6 14.62 20.84 -1.63
C ARG A 6 14.77 22.34 -1.49
N ALA A 7 14.42 23.09 -2.53
CA ALA A 7 14.51 24.56 -2.49
C ALA A 7 13.36 25.23 -1.70
N SER A 8 12.20 24.57 -1.56
CA SER A 8 10.98 25.15 -0.98
C SER A 8 10.61 24.62 0.39
N SER A 9 11.18 23.50 0.82
CA SER A 9 10.79 22.80 2.05
C SER A 9 11.85 22.92 3.15
N ALA A 10 11.46 22.55 4.38
CA ALA A 10 12.38 22.40 5.48
C ALA A 10 13.46 21.36 5.15
N SER A 11 14.67 21.56 5.65
CA SER A 11 15.84 20.72 5.34
C SER A 11 15.69 19.24 5.72
N ASN A 12 14.72 18.91 6.56
CA ASN A 12 14.43 17.55 7.02
C ASN A 12 13.24 16.87 6.30
N THR A 13 12.68 17.49 5.26
CA THR A 13 11.63 16.86 4.44
C THR A 13 12.19 15.66 3.69
N LYS A 14 11.68 14.47 3.95
CA LYS A 14 12.03 13.26 3.20
C LYS A 14 11.34 13.22 1.85
N ILE A 15 12.05 12.78 0.83
CA ILE A 15 11.53 12.56 -0.52
C ILE A 15 11.46 11.06 -0.75
N ILE A 16 10.25 10.58 -1.00
CA ILE A 16 9.97 9.18 -1.33
C ILE A 16 9.83 9.06 -2.86
N LEU A 17 10.58 8.14 -3.46
CA LEU A 17 10.33 7.71 -4.84
C LEU A 17 9.48 6.45 -4.82
N HIS A 18 8.27 6.57 -5.34
CA HIS A 18 7.27 5.51 -5.33
C HIS A 18 7.26 4.73 -6.64
N LEU A 19 7.24 3.41 -6.53
CA LEU A 19 7.01 2.47 -7.62
C LEU A 19 6.03 1.38 -7.16
N ASP A 20 5.21 0.94 -8.09
CA ASP A 20 4.23 -0.13 -7.91
C ASP A 20 4.88 -1.54 -7.89
N MET A 21 4.10 -2.61 -7.70
CA MET A 21 4.52 -4.02 -7.78
C MET A 21 5.61 -4.41 -6.77
N GLY A 22 5.39 -4.10 -5.49
CA GLY A 22 6.38 -4.23 -4.41
C GLY A 22 7.06 -5.59 -4.25
N GLY A 23 6.37 -6.69 -4.58
CA GLY A 23 6.94 -8.04 -4.55
C GLY A 23 7.82 -8.42 -5.75
N GLN A 24 7.98 -7.54 -6.75
CA GLN A 24 8.69 -7.84 -8.01
C GLN A 24 10.05 -7.14 -8.09
N ASN A 25 11.07 -7.70 -7.46
CA ASN A 25 12.43 -7.12 -7.44
C ASN A 25 12.99 -6.81 -8.83
N SER A 26 12.68 -7.61 -9.85
CA SER A 26 13.17 -7.38 -11.23
C SER A 26 12.70 -6.04 -11.80
N LEU A 27 11.48 -5.59 -11.48
CA LEU A 27 10.96 -4.29 -11.88
C LEU A 27 11.75 -3.16 -11.22
N TYR A 28 12.03 -3.30 -9.92
CA TYR A 28 12.79 -2.32 -9.14
C TYR A 28 14.24 -2.21 -9.60
N THR A 29 14.90 -3.33 -9.86
CA THR A 29 16.26 -3.34 -10.38
C THR A 29 16.36 -2.73 -11.78
N TRP A 30 15.38 -2.99 -12.64
CA TRP A 30 15.30 -2.37 -13.94
C TRP A 30 15.09 -0.86 -13.86
N PHE A 31 14.07 -0.41 -13.11
CA PHE A 31 13.70 1.02 -13.02
C PHE A 31 14.75 1.83 -12.28
N PHE A 32 15.05 1.48 -11.03
CA PHE A 32 16.00 2.23 -10.20
C PHE A 32 17.44 2.03 -10.64
N GLY A 33 17.81 0.84 -11.14
CA GLY A 33 19.12 0.61 -11.74
C GLY A 33 19.35 1.50 -12.95
N GLY A 34 18.35 1.62 -13.85
CA GLY A 34 18.40 2.53 -14.99
C GLY A 34 18.43 4.01 -14.56
N LEU A 35 17.52 4.41 -13.66
CA LEU A 35 17.42 5.77 -13.15
C LEU A 35 18.72 6.24 -12.49
N LEU A 36 19.29 5.43 -11.61
CA LEU A 36 20.52 5.78 -10.86
C LEU A 36 21.78 5.64 -11.71
N THR A 37 21.73 4.90 -12.82
CA THR A 37 22.80 4.93 -13.83
C THR A 37 22.86 6.30 -14.54
N VAL A 38 21.70 6.85 -14.89
CA VAL A 38 21.59 8.17 -15.55
C VAL A 38 21.78 9.31 -14.57
N SER A 39 21.36 9.13 -13.32
CA SER A 39 21.38 10.14 -12.26
C SER A 39 21.95 9.57 -10.95
N PRO A 40 23.27 9.29 -10.88
CA PRO A 40 23.86 8.56 -9.74
C PRO A 40 23.79 9.32 -8.41
N ASN A 41 23.61 10.62 -8.46
CA ASN A 41 23.49 11.51 -7.28
C ASN A 41 22.07 12.02 -7.08
N LEU A 42 21.06 11.25 -7.52
CA LEU A 42 19.66 11.63 -7.35
C LEU A 42 19.32 11.76 -5.85
N ASP A 43 18.90 12.96 -5.45
CA ASP A 43 18.68 13.33 -4.05
C ASP A 43 17.27 12.94 -3.60
N PHE A 44 17.09 11.68 -3.25
CA PHE A 44 15.90 11.16 -2.58
C PHE A 44 16.28 10.35 -1.34
N ASP A 45 15.34 10.08 -0.45
CA ASP A 45 15.60 9.49 0.87
C ASP A 45 15.07 8.06 0.99
N VAL A 46 13.88 7.78 0.45
CA VAL A 46 13.12 6.56 0.71
C VAL A 46 12.62 5.93 -0.59
N PHE A 47 12.69 4.61 -0.69
CA PHE A 47 11.93 3.85 -1.68
C PHE A 47 10.51 3.62 -1.16
N GLY A 48 9.51 4.09 -1.89
CA GLY A 48 8.10 3.80 -1.63
C GLY A 48 7.60 2.67 -2.53
N LEU A 49 6.86 1.73 -1.96
CA LEU A 49 6.32 0.58 -2.68
C LEU A 49 4.82 0.47 -2.48
N SER A 50 4.04 0.24 -3.54
CA SER A 50 2.69 -0.32 -3.37
C SER A 50 2.79 -1.83 -3.26
N TYR A 51 2.07 -2.42 -2.31
CA TYR A 51 2.04 -3.86 -2.14
C TYR A 51 0.63 -4.38 -1.82
N TYR A 52 0.10 -5.14 -2.74
CA TYR A 52 -1.14 -5.90 -2.62
C TYR A 52 -0.85 -7.34 -3.03
N PRO A 53 -0.86 -8.32 -2.11
CA PRO A 53 -0.34 -9.66 -2.39
C PRO A 53 -1.05 -10.37 -3.55
N MET A 54 -2.35 -10.12 -3.75
CA MET A 54 -3.12 -10.68 -4.85
C MET A 54 -2.67 -10.20 -6.24
N TRP A 55 -1.94 -9.07 -6.33
CA TRP A 55 -1.48 -8.50 -7.61
C TRP A 55 0.03 -8.38 -7.72
N HIS A 56 0.72 -8.16 -6.61
CA HIS A 56 2.11 -7.70 -6.61
C HIS A 56 3.13 -8.77 -6.22
N GLY A 57 2.70 -10.03 -6.09
CA GLY A 57 3.55 -11.15 -5.72
C GLY A 57 3.50 -11.51 -4.23
N THR A 58 4.30 -12.50 -3.85
CA THR A 58 4.25 -13.07 -2.50
C THR A 58 4.91 -12.17 -1.43
N MET A 59 4.59 -12.42 -0.16
CA MET A 59 5.22 -11.75 0.98
C MET A 59 6.73 -11.98 1.02
N GLU A 60 7.20 -13.18 0.65
CA GLU A 60 8.64 -13.48 0.51
C GLU A 60 9.28 -12.67 -0.60
N GLY A 61 8.55 -12.44 -1.71
CA GLY A 61 8.99 -11.57 -2.80
C GLY A 61 9.15 -10.13 -2.34
N LEU A 62 8.20 -9.63 -1.55
CA LEU A 62 8.29 -8.31 -0.92
C LEU A 62 9.49 -8.21 0.03
N GLN A 63 9.63 -9.17 0.96
CA GLN A 63 10.76 -9.22 1.89
C GLN A 63 12.10 -9.18 1.16
N TYR A 64 12.24 -10.00 0.13
CA TYR A 64 13.46 -10.01 -0.70
C TYR A 64 13.71 -8.64 -1.34
N ASN A 65 12.68 -8.03 -1.93
CA ASN A 65 12.81 -6.76 -2.64
C ASN A 65 13.19 -5.61 -1.72
N ILE A 66 12.51 -5.44 -0.58
CA ILE A 66 12.81 -4.34 0.36
C ILE A 66 14.18 -4.52 1.02
N ASN A 67 14.58 -5.75 1.33
CA ASN A 67 15.92 -6.04 1.84
C ASN A 67 17.00 -5.74 0.80
N TYR A 68 16.75 -6.10 -0.46
CA TYR A 68 17.66 -5.78 -1.57
C TYR A 68 17.83 -4.27 -1.75
N LEU A 69 16.72 -3.51 -1.77
CA LEU A 69 16.74 -2.06 -1.91
C LEU A 69 17.50 -1.37 -0.76
N ALA A 70 17.16 -1.75 0.47
CA ALA A 70 17.80 -1.20 1.66
C ALA A 70 19.31 -1.49 1.70
N SER A 71 19.71 -2.73 1.38
CA SER A 71 21.11 -3.15 1.42
C SER A 71 21.94 -2.59 0.25
N THR A 72 21.37 -2.58 -0.96
CA THR A 72 22.09 -2.19 -2.18
C THR A 72 22.29 -0.68 -2.26
N TYR A 73 21.25 0.09 -1.93
CA TYR A 73 21.27 1.54 -2.09
C TYR A 73 21.46 2.29 -0.76
N GLY A 74 21.44 1.59 0.37
CA GLY A 74 21.63 2.20 1.68
C GLY A 74 20.52 3.16 2.12
N LYS A 75 19.32 3.07 1.51
CA LYS A 75 18.17 3.96 1.76
C LYS A 75 17.09 3.26 2.57
N GLU A 76 16.22 4.06 3.18
CA GLU A 76 15.02 3.58 3.86
C GLU A 76 13.99 3.05 2.85
N VAL A 77 13.09 2.20 3.30
CA VAL A 77 11.97 1.67 2.53
C VAL A 77 10.66 1.87 3.28
N CYS A 78 9.59 2.12 2.56
CA CYS A 78 8.24 2.31 3.11
C CYS A 78 7.22 1.68 2.16
N ILE A 79 6.27 0.94 2.70
CA ILE A 79 5.11 0.50 1.92
C ILE A 79 4.10 1.64 1.95
N VAL A 80 4.05 2.42 0.86
CA VAL A 80 3.25 3.65 0.79
C VAL A 80 1.80 3.41 0.40
N GLU A 81 1.46 2.16 0.08
CA GLU A 81 0.12 1.78 -0.33
C GLU A 81 -0.06 0.27 -0.13
N THR A 82 -1.07 -0.11 0.65
CA THR A 82 -1.45 -1.51 0.86
C THR A 82 -2.85 -1.62 1.44
N ALA A 83 -3.56 -2.71 1.17
CA ALA A 83 -4.80 -3.11 1.84
C ALA A 83 -5.04 -4.60 1.65
N TYR A 84 -5.96 -5.17 2.42
CA TYR A 84 -6.44 -6.53 2.26
C TYR A 84 -7.91 -6.67 2.62
N ALA A 85 -8.62 -7.58 1.96
CA ALA A 85 -10.05 -7.76 2.19
C ALA A 85 -10.35 -8.48 3.50
N TRP A 86 -11.40 -8.01 4.18
CA TRP A 86 -12.00 -8.67 5.35
C TRP A 86 -13.22 -9.53 4.98
N THR A 87 -13.70 -9.44 3.74
CA THR A 87 -14.80 -10.23 3.16
C THR A 87 -14.71 -10.20 1.64
N THR A 88 -15.35 -11.14 0.97
CA THR A 88 -15.59 -11.11 -0.49
C THR A 88 -16.96 -10.55 -0.85
N GLU A 89 -17.76 -10.16 0.13
CA GLU A 89 -19.07 -9.56 -0.08
C GLU A 89 -18.94 -8.10 -0.52
N ASP A 90 -20.02 -7.54 -1.06
CA ASP A 90 -20.15 -6.21 -1.61
C ASP A 90 -21.21 -5.45 -0.80
N GLY A 91 -20.88 -4.28 -0.30
CA GLY A 91 -21.75 -3.49 0.58
C GLY A 91 -22.67 -2.51 -0.16
N ASP A 92 -22.38 -2.16 -1.42
CA ASP A 92 -23.17 -1.15 -2.15
C ASP A 92 -23.79 -1.66 -3.48
N GLY A 93 -23.50 -2.90 -3.87
CA GLY A 93 -24.00 -3.52 -5.10
C GLY A 93 -23.20 -3.18 -6.34
N VAL A 94 -22.02 -2.55 -6.18
CA VAL A 94 -21.10 -2.23 -7.27
C VAL A 94 -19.79 -2.96 -7.06
N GLY A 95 -19.58 -4.04 -7.77
CA GLY A 95 -18.52 -5.02 -7.57
C GLY A 95 -17.16 -4.45 -7.18
N ASN A 96 -16.57 -5.06 -6.17
CA ASN A 96 -15.28 -4.69 -5.61
C ASN A 96 -14.09 -5.08 -6.50
N VAL A 97 -12.95 -4.42 -6.30
CA VAL A 97 -11.68 -4.78 -6.97
C VAL A 97 -11.05 -6.02 -6.38
N PHE A 98 -11.31 -6.34 -5.10
CA PHE A 98 -10.98 -7.63 -4.50
C PHE A 98 -12.19 -8.56 -4.62
N ILE A 99 -12.05 -9.66 -5.31
CA ILE A 99 -13.13 -10.63 -5.59
C ILE A 99 -12.78 -12.01 -5.06
N SER A 100 -13.78 -12.90 -5.01
CA SER A 100 -13.57 -14.31 -4.63
C SER A 100 -12.54 -14.99 -5.53
N GLY A 101 -11.53 -15.61 -4.92
CA GLY A 101 -10.36 -16.22 -5.56
C GLY A 101 -9.08 -15.40 -5.38
N ASP A 102 -9.17 -14.10 -5.10
CA ASP A 102 -8.00 -13.26 -4.83
C ASP A 102 -7.32 -13.64 -3.50
N GLU A 103 -8.08 -14.17 -2.53
CA GLU A 103 -7.57 -14.71 -1.27
C GLU A 103 -6.63 -15.91 -1.47
N GLU A 104 -6.88 -16.73 -2.50
CA GLU A 104 -6.00 -17.85 -2.83
C GLU A 104 -4.65 -17.36 -3.37
N VAL A 105 -4.67 -16.30 -4.16
CA VAL A 105 -3.46 -15.65 -4.70
C VAL A 105 -2.74 -14.84 -3.62
N GLY A 106 -3.51 -14.09 -2.81
CA GLY A 106 -2.99 -13.26 -1.73
C GLY A 106 -2.42 -14.05 -0.55
N GLY A 107 -2.86 -15.30 -0.38
CA GLY A 107 -2.35 -16.22 0.64
C GLY A 107 -3.00 -16.09 2.02
N TYR A 108 -4.01 -15.23 2.17
CA TYR A 108 -4.76 -15.04 3.43
C TYR A 108 -6.26 -15.15 3.14
N PRO A 109 -7.07 -15.76 4.04
CA PRO A 109 -8.52 -15.76 3.87
C PRO A 109 -9.09 -14.33 3.83
N ALA A 110 -10.11 -14.10 2.99
CA ALA A 110 -10.87 -12.83 3.01
C ALA A 110 -11.82 -12.82 4.21
N THR A 111 -11.26 -12.68 5.40
CA THR A 111 -11.93 -12.58 6.71
C THR A 111 -11.23 -11.53 7.57
N VAL A 112 -11.88 -11.10 8.65
CA VAL A 112 -11.27 -10.15 9.60
C VAL A 112 -9.96 -10.71 10.18
N GLU A 113 -9.91 -12.00 10.48
CA GLU A 113 -8.71 -12.69 10.97
C GLU A 113 -7.62 -12.77 9.88
N GLY A 114 -8.02 -13.02 8.62
CA GLY A 114 -7.09 -13.04 7.49
C GLY A 114 -6.51 -11.67 7.19
N GLN A 115 -7.33 -10.61 7.24
CA GLN A 115 -6.86 -9.22 7.13
C GLN A 115 -5.87 -8.88 8.26
N PHE A 116 -6.18 -9.28 9.50
CA PHE A 116 -5.27 -9.10 10.63
C PHE A 116 -3.94 -9.83 10.41
N ALA A 117 -3.99 -11.11 9.99
CA ALA A 117 -2.80 -11.93 9.75
C ALA A 117 -1.91 -11.32 8.66
N PHE A 118 -2.51 -10.86 7.55
CA PHE A 118 -1.78 -10.15 6.49
C PHE A 118 -1.06 -8.91 7.02
N MET A 119 -1.75 -8.05 7.75
CA MET A 119 -1.17 -6.82 8.27
C MET A 119 -0.05 -7.09 9.28
N ASN A 120 -0.22 -8.10 10.14
CA ASN A 120 0.78 -8.53 11.12
C ASN A 120 2.05 -9.08 10.44
N ASP A 121 1.90 -9.90 9.40
CA ASP A 121 3.03 -10.42 8.65
C ASP A 121 3.73 -9.30 7.87
N LEU A 122 2.98 -8.36 7.32
CA LEU A 122 3.54 -7.18 6.66
C LEU A 122 4.38 -6.33 7.61
N GLU A 123 3.90 -6.08 8.83
CA GLU A 123 4.69 -5.38 9.86
C GLU A 123 5.97 -6.13 10.19
N SER A 124 5.88 -7.44 10.38
CA SER A 124 7.05 -8.30 10.63
C SER A 124 8.08 -8.21 9.50
N VAL A 125 7.62 -8.22 8.25
CA VAL A 125 8.47 -8.07 7.05
C VAL A 125 9.19 -6.72 7.05
N ILE A 126 8.49 -5.64 7.38
CA ILE A 126 9.05 -4.29 7.44
C ILE A 126 10.07 -4.14 8.57
N LEU A 127 9.78 -4.66 9.76
CA LEU A 127 10.67 -4.62 10.92
C LEU A 127 11.96 -5.42 10.70
N ASN A 128 11.92 -6.46 9.86
CA ASN A 128 13.07 -7.28 9.52
C ASN A 128 13.94 -6.69 8.39
N VAL A 129 13.67 -5.47 7.94
CA VAL A 129 14.54 -4.80 6.95
C VAL A 129 15.91 -4.48 7.58
N PRO A 130 17.03 -4.85 6.92
CA PRO A 130 18.38 -4.66 7.48
C PRO A 130 18.67 -3.21 7.88
N ASN A 131 19.38 -3.06 9.01
CA ASN A 131 19.84 -1.78 9.56
C ASN A 131 18.70 -0.81 9.92
N ASP A 132 17.57 -1.33 10.39
CA ASP A 132 16.40 -0.57 10.83
C ASP A 132 15.88 0.40 9.76
N LYS A 133 15.94 -0.03 8.49
CA LYS A 133 15.55 0.81 7.34
C LYS A 133 14.11 0.65 6.91
N GLY A 134 13.34 -0.25 7.51
CA GLY A 134 11.90 -0.36 7.32
C GLY A 134 11.18 0.72 8.11
N LEU A 135 10.46 1.63 7.44
CA LEU A 135 9.80 2.75 8.11
C LEU A 135 8.38 2.43 8.58
N GLY A 136 7.68 1.54 7.87
CA GLY A 136 6.27 1.25 8.12
C GLY A 136 5.47 1.17 6.82
N TYR A 137 4.14 1.26 6.97
CA TYR A 137 3.23 1.24 5.83
C TYR A 137 2.10 2.26 5.98
N PHE A 138 1.46 2.61 4.86
CA PHE A 138 0.22 3.36 4.78
C PHE A 138 -0.88 2.44 4.28
N TYR A 139 -1.93 2.29 5.07
CA TYR A 139 -3.11 1.54 4.65
C TYR A 139 -3.94 2.39 3.70
N TRP A 140 -4.30 1.82 2.54
CA TRP A 140 -5.03 2.54 1.49
C TRP A 140 -6.53 2.51 1.73
N GLU A 141 -7.17 3.70 1.73
CA GLU A 141 -8.61 3.89 1.87
C GLU A 141 -9.23 3.11 3.06
N PRO A 142 -8.69 3.24 4.30
CA PRO A 142 -9.09 2.41 5.44
C PRO A 142 -10.53 2.61 5.88
N GLU A 143 -11.16 3.75 5.53
CA GLU A 143 -12.51 4.15 5.94
C GLU A 143 -13.47 4.41 4.78
N TRP A 144 -13.16 3.96 3.56
CA TRP A 144 -14.03 4.17 2.41
C TRP A 144 -15.25 3.22 2.45
N LEU A 145 -16.25 3.62 3.25
CA LEU A 145 -17.46 2.85 3.49
C LEU A 145 -18.45 2.91 2.32
N PRO A 146 -19.30 1.88 2.15
CA PRO A 146 -20.39 1.87 1.17
C PRO A 146 -21.49 2.84 1.63
N VAL A 147 -21.45 4.08 1.14
CA VAL A 147 -22.47 5.10 1.44
C VAL A 147 -23.30 5.38 0.20
N GLU A 148 -24.61 5.57 0.39
CA GLU A 148 -25.53 5.85 -0.72
C GLU A 148 -25.07 7.07 -1.50
N ASN A 149 -24.97 6.93 -2.83
CA ASN A 149 -24.41 7.92 -3.75
C ASN A 149 -22.97 8.36 -3.45
N GLY A 150 -22.23 7.55 -2.70
CA GLY A 150 -20.79 7.75 -2.47
C GLY A 150 -20.01 7.70 -3.78
N THR A 151 -18.95 8.51 -3.88
CA THR A 151 -18.16 8.62 -5.12
C THR A 151 -16.72 8.98 -4.79
N TYR A 152 -15.79 8.43 -5.54
CA TYR A 152 -14.37 8.77 -5.47
C TYR A 152 -14.00 10.07 -6.23
N ALA A 153 -14.98 10.74 -6.84
CA ALA A 153 -14.76 12.00 -7.51
C ALA A 153 -15.89 13.00 -7.20
N THR A 154 -15.57 14.28 -7.20
CA THR A 154 -16.58 15.33 -7.09
C THR A 154 -17.28 15.56 -8.41
N ASP A 155 -18.50 16.10 -8.40
CA ASP A 155 -19.23 16.48 -9.62
C ASP A 155 -18.39 17.39 -10.53
N ALA A 156 -17.64 18.31 -9.95
CA ALA A 156 -16.74 19.18 -10.69
C ALA A 156 -15.58 18.41 -11.34
N GLY A 157 -15.05 17.39 -10.67
CA GLY A 157 -14.00 16.50 -11.20
C GLY A 157 -14.50 15.67 -12.38
N VAL A 158 -15.71 15.11 -12.25
CA VAL A 158 -16.37 14.35 -13.31
C VAL A 158 -16.62 15.24 -14.53
N ALA A 159 -17.19 16.43 -14.31
CA ALA A 159 -17.44 17.39 -15.38
C ALA A 159 -16.14 17.83 -16.09
N TYR A 160 -15.06 18.06 -15.33
CA TYR A 160 -13.74 18.42 -15.87
C TYR A 160 -13.17 17.34 -16.79
N LYS A 161 -13.34 16.08 -16.43
CA LYS A 161 -12.88 14.94 -17.24
C LYS A 161 -13.81 14.61 -18.40
N ASN A 162 -15.00 15.20 -18.44
CA ASN A 162 -16.08 14.83 -19.36
C ASN A 162 -16.37 13.33 -19.30
N ASP A 163 -16.41 12.81 -18.10
CA ASP A 163 -16.61 11.40 -17.79
C ASP A 163 -18.02 11.15 -17.28
N THR A 164 -18.46 9.92 -17.34
CA THR A 164 -19.69 9.44 -16.72
C THR A 164 -19.34 8.25 -15.85
N TYR A 165 -19.60 8.34 -14.56
CA TYR A 165 -19.42 7.21 -13.67
C TYR A 165 -20.68 6.99 -12.84
N THR A 166 -20.90 5.75 -12.46
CA THR A 166 -21.90 5.40 -11.46
C THR A 166 -21.30 5.67 -10.09
N PRO A 167 -22.01 6.36 -9.19
CA PRO A 167 -21.59 6.46 -7.81
C PRO A 167 -21.35 5.06 -7.26
N CYS A 168 -20.15 4.79 -6.79
CA CYS A 168 -19.74 3.46 -6.35
C CYS A 168 -18.56 3.53 -5.40
N ASN A 169 -18.40 2.44 -4.65
CA ASN A 169 -17.22 2.14 -3.89
C ASN A 169 -16.74 0.75 -4.26
N THR A 170 -15.65 0.64 -4.99
CA THR A 170 -15.06 -0.65 -5.39
C THR A 170 -14.04 -1.16 -4.37
N TRP A 171 -14.00 -0.58 -3.16
CA TRP A 171 -12.98 -0.82 -2.14
C TRP A 171 -13.57 -1.16 -0.76
N ASP A 172 -14.88 -1.19 -0.62
CA ASP A 172 -15.57 -1.26 0.66
C ASP A 172 -15.28 -2.55 1.47
N ASN A 173 -14.91 -3.63 0.79
CA ASN A 173 -14.53 -4.89 1.41
C ASN A 173 -13.06 -4.97 1.88
N MET A 174 -12.27 -3.91 1.66
CA MET A 174 -10.88 -3.80 2.11
C MET A 174 -10.66 -2.74 3.19
N THR A 175 -11.70 -2.13 3.69
CA THR A 175 -11.65 -1.14 4.79
C THR A 175 -11.27 -1.77 6.13
N LEU A 176 -10.96 -0.94 7.13
CA LEU A 176 -10.77 -1.37 8.53
C LEU A 176 -12.06 -1.26 9.37
N PHE A 177 -13.19 -1.10 8.68
CA PHE A 177 -14.53 -1.02 9.25
C PHE A 177 -15.46 -1.95 8.48
N ASP A 178 -16.50 -2.46 9.15
CA ASP A 178 -17.57 -3.20 8.46
C ASP A 178 -18.46 -2.24 7.64
N PHE A 179 -19.38 -2.80 6.85
CA PHE A 179 -20.30 -2.02 6.00
C PHE A 179 -21.20 -1.05 6.78
N ASN A 180 -21.32 -1.20 8.10
CA ASN A 180 -22.08 -0.31 8.99
C ASN A 180 -21.20 0.75 9.68
N GLY A 181 -19.90 0.76 9.41
CA GLY A 181 -18.94 1.67 10.00
C GLY A 181 -18.45 1.27 11.39
N SER A 182 -18.66 0.01 11.82
CA SER A 182 -18.08 -0.50 13.07
C SER A 182 -16.64 -0.93 12.83
N ALA A 183 -15.72 -0.50 13.67
CA ALA A 183 -14.31 -0.89 13.54
C ALA A 183 -14.12 -2.41 13.65
N LEU A 184 -13.41 -2.99 12.69
CA LEU A 184 -13.03 -4.39 12.69
C LEU A 184 -11.94 -4.67 13.72
N SER A 185 -11.88 -5.88 14.23
CA SER A 185 -10.84 -6.23 15.22
C SER A 185 -9.43 -6.24 14.63
N SER A 186 -9.29 -6.35 13.31
CA SER A 186 -8.03 -6.24 12.57
C SER A 186 -7.32 -4.88 12.75
N ILE A 187 -8.06 -3.80 13.01
CA ILE A 187 -7.50 -2.46 13.30
C ILE A 187 -6.53 -2.47 14.50
N LYS A 188 -6.63 -3.47 15.37
CA LYS A 188 -5.76 -3.58 16.55
C LYS A 188 -4.29 -3.80 16.19
N VAL A 189 -3.99 -4.27 14.99
CA VAL A 189 -2.60 -4.41 14.53
C VAL A 189 -1.88 -3.07 14.56
N LEU A 190 -2.55 -1.97 14.24
CA LEU A 190 -1.98 -0.62 14.24
C LEU A 190 -1.52 -0.11 15.61
N ASN A 191 -1.91 -0.79 16.68
CA ASN A 191 -1.56 -0.44 18.06
C ASN A 191 -0.65 -1.47 18.75
N GLN A 192 -0.12 -2.44 18.01
CA GLN A 192 0.80 -3.40 18.60
C GLN A 192 2.18 -2.74 18.78
N PRO A 193 2.81 -2.87 19.95
CA PRO A 193 4.20 -2.47 20.10
C PRO A 193 5.07 -3.41 19.25
N ALA A 194 6.09 -2.87 18.59
CA ALA A 194 6.99 -3.61 17.71
C ALA A 194 7.68 -4.82 18.35
N GLU A 195 7.72 -4.88 19.68
CA GLU A 195 8.28 -5.98 20.48
C GLU A 195 7.37 -7.23 20.56
N ASN A 196 6.15 -7.16 20.03
CA ASN A 196 5.16 -8.26 20.03
C ASN A 196 4.90 -8.86 18.64
N LEU A 197 5.71 -8.49 17.63
CA LEU A 197 5.61 -8.92 16.24
C LEU A 197 6.64 -9.98 15.86
#